data_943f22d175fc290b91a2ccd618555ad2
#
_entry.id   943f22d175fc290b91a2ccd618555ad2
#
_cell.length_a   1.000
_cell.length_b   1.000
_cell.length_c   1.000
_cell.angle_alpha   90.00
_cell.angle_beta   90.00
_cell.angle_gamma   90.00
#
_symmetry.space_group_name_H-M   'P 1'
#
loop_
_entity.id
_entity.type
_entity.pdbx_description
1 polymer ?
#
loop_
_entity_poly.entity_id
_entity_poly.type
_entity_poly.pdbx_seq_one_letter_code
_entity_poly.pdbx_strand_id
1 'polypeptide(L)'
;MSGFYLADGTRLDMAPKVNGSPFLSTSSSLIGPIIGVADEDMPVIRQLLKVWRDKYPRNLIRTAYYDAKERFRDFRISIPDTIKTKARPMIGWPAKAVRSLSDLSVLEGLSIPGDDTHGLKDLFDDNRLDVEIPQCIVSCYTHSCSFMTVSSDPDDPDRIVFTPRSADWSSAIWDRMNRRIAAALTITENDAEGRITGFDVWLPRRVYRCRGRIMPWTAEVHETHLDECNVVPFIHDPQMNRPFGRSRINRTVMSLTDIGFRTVVRMEASAEFYSVPKLWFLGADRDAFSDDTWSSLISAINAIGKDEDGDLPQINQITQASMQPHSDMLKTVAMLAASEMSVPVDEMGITLDNPSSAEAMAAAERKLTRIADRQNRIFTRAIRDMLAIAVRLRGEDPSDMRDVRPIWSPTREVSIGARADAFSKIAQVQPAFAQSEAGWRYAGFSQDDVASIISAVKTQQARGVLDQLVNGGADGGQPTQPYTGPRGPQPAEQGA
;
A
#
# COMPACT_ATOMS: atom_id res chain seq x y z
N MET A 1 6.67 9.00 -32.26
CA MET A 1 6.43 9.28 -30.83
C MET A 1 5.22 8.45 -30.42
N SER A 2 5.40 7.43 -29.56
CA SER A 2 4.32 6.58 -29.07
C SER A 2 3.54 7.35 -27.99
N GLY A 3 2.27 7.65 -28.20
CA GLY A 3 1.38 8.26 -27.22
C GLY A 3 0.84 7.22 -26.24
N PHE A 4 0.58 7.65 -25.02
CA PHE A 4 -0.20 6.89 -24.05
C PHE A 4 -1.66 7.26 -24.20
N TYR A 5 -2.58 6.29 -24.05
CA TYR A 5 -4.01 6.51 -24.18
C TYR A 5 -4.73 6.02 -22.92
N LEU A 6 -5.73 6.75 -22.45
CA LEU A 6 -6.64 6.33 -21.39
C LEU A 6 -7.65 5.29 -21.88
N ALA A 7 -8.35 4.67 -20.94
CA ALA A 7 -9.36 3.63 -21.20
C ALA A 7 -10.53 4.09 -22.07
N ASP A 8 -10.78 5.37 -22.20
CA ASP A 8 -11.80 6.00 -23.07
C ASP A 8 -11.30 6.37 -24.47
N GLY A 9 -10.03 6.01 -24.81
CA GLY A 9 -9.37 6.38 -26.05
C GLY A 9 -8.73 7.76 -26.06
N THR A 10 -8.78 8.49 -24.95
CA THR A 10 -8.13 9.79 -24.82
C THR A 10 -6.61 9.61 -24.78
N ARG A 11 -5.90 10.26 -25.69
CA ARG A 11 -4.44 10.27 -25.67
C ARG A 11 -3.95 10.95 -24.40
N LEU A 12 -3.21 10.24 -23.55
CA LEU A 12 -2.41 10.84 -22.51
C LEU A 12 -1.22 11.53 -23.17
N ASP A 13 -1.40 12.80 -23.54
CA ASP A 13 -0.24 13.63 -23.77
C ASP A 13 0.53 13.71 -22.47
N MET A 14 1.84 13.43 -22.53
CA MET A 14 2.76 13.34 -21.36
C MET A 14 2.89 14.66 -20.57
N ALA A 15 2.23 15.70 -21.01
CA ALA A 15 1.94 16.89 -20.23
C ALA A 15 0.44 16.83 -19.87
N PRO A 16 0.08 16.92 -18.59
CA PRO A 16 -1.31 17.12 -18.25
C PRO A 16 -1.78 18.34 -19.01
N LYS A 17 -2.84 18.18 -19.83
CA LYS A 17 -3.55 19.33 -20.39
C LYS A 17 -4.32 19.99 -19.26
N VAL A 18 -3.60 20.64 -18.38
CA VAL A 18 -4.16 21.65 -17.50
C VAL A 18 -4.32 22.87 -18.41
N ASN A 19 -5.36 22.83 -19.23
CA ASN A 19 -5.65 23.87 -20.20
C ASN A 19 -5.76 25.19 -19.46
N GLY A 20 -4.85 26.11 -19.77
CA GLY A 20 -4.89 27.49 -19.30
C GLY A 20 -4.41 27.75 -17.87
N SER A 21 -3.85 26.76 -17.16
CA SER A 21 -3.17 27.05 -15.91
C SER A 21 -1.80 27.68 -16.17
N PRO A 22 -1.49 28.84 -15.57
CA PRO A 22 -0.19 29.47 -15.65
C PRO A 22 0.93 28.58 -15.10
N PHE A 23 0.59 27.51 -14.34
CA PHE A 23 1.50 26.54 -13.75
C PHE A 23 2.13 25.57 -14.76
N LEU A 24 1.56 25.44 -15.95
CA LEU A 24 1.98 24.46 -16.95
C LEU A 24 2.51 25.09 -18.24
N SER A 25 2.67 26.42 -18.26
CA SER A 25 3.39 27.05 -19.36
C SER A 25 4.84 26.60 -19.34
N THR A 26 5.37 26.28 -20.53
CA THR A 26 6.75 25.85 -20.74
C THR A 26 7.77 26.95 -20.45
N SER A 27 7.32 28.14 -20.02
CA SER A 27 8.19 29.25 -19.64
C SER A 27 8.79 29.03 -18.25
N SER A 28 10.01 29.49 -18.05
CA SER A 28 10.85 29.33 -16.86
C SER A 28 10.26 29.94 -15.57
N SER A 29 9.24 30.78 -15.65
CA SER A 29 8.50 31.33 -14.52
C SER A 29 7.15 30.61 -14.39
N LEU A 30 7.10 29.62 -13.51
CA LEU A 30 5.90 28.81 -13.27
C LEU A 30 4.75 29.61 -12.67
N ILE A 31 5.05 30.66 -11.90
CA ILE A 31 4.07 31.53 -11.23
C ILE A 31 4.67 32.93 -11.11
N GLY A 32 3.84 33.94 -11.30
CA GLY A 32 4.13 35.29 -10.87
C GLY A 32 4.14 35.45 -9.33
N PRO A 33 4.30 36.64 -8.81
CA PRO A 33 4.20 36.88 -7.38
C PRO A 33 2.79 36.52 -6.89
N ILE A 34 2.74 35.86 -5.73
CA ILE A 34 1.47 35.52 -5.02
C ILE A 34 1.32 36.60 -3.94
N ILE A 35 0.18 37.27 -3.94
CA ILE A 35 -0.12 38.30 -2.93
C ILE A 35 -0.26 37.62 -1.57
N GLY A 36 0.44 38.12 -0.55
CA GLY A 36 0.45 37.56 0.80
C GLY A 36 1.57 36.55 1.08
N VAL A 37 2.39 36.23 0.09
CA VAL A 37 3.61 35.41 0.29
C VAL A 37 4.83 36.32 0.46
N ALA A 38 5.69 36.03 1.44
CA ALA A 38 6.94 36.74 1.65
C ALA A 38 7.90 36.49 0.46
N ASP A 39 8.63 37.53 0.06
CA ASP A 39 9.55 37.45 -1.08
C ASP A 39 10.65 36.39 -0.89
N GLU A 40 11.06 36.12 0.33
CA GLU A 40 12.05 35.10 0.71
C GLU A 40 11.54 33.67 0.49
N ASP A 41 10.23 33.41 0.57
CA ASP A 41 9.60 32.09 0.45
C ASP A 41 9.22 31.76 -1.01
N MET A 42 9.06 32.78 -1.86
CA MET A 42 8.72 32.59 -3.27
C MET A 42 9.64 31.64 -4.05
N PRO A 43 10.98 31.68 -3.87
CA PRO A 43 11.90 30.72 -4.52
C PRO A 43 11.62 29.26 -4.13
N VAL A 44 11.31 29.01 -2.85
CA VAL A 44 11.00 27.67 -2.34
C VAL A 44 9.68 27.17 -2.94
N ILE A 45 8.65 28.00 -2.99
CA ILE A 45 7.37 27.67 -3.59
C ILE A 45 7.52 27.32 -5.08
N ARG A 46 8.28 28.13 -5.82
CA ARG A 46 8.59 27.84 -7.25
C ARG A 46 9.35 26.53 -7.42
N GLN A 47 10.28 26.23 -6.52
CA GLN A 47 11.01 24.95 -6.54
C GLN A 47 10.06 23.77 -6.26
N LEU A 48 9.17 23.85 -5.29
CA LEU A 48 8.18 22.83 -4.97
C LEU A 48 7.24 22.55 -6.14
N LEU A 49 6.70 23.62 -6.77
CA LEU A 49 5.85 23.49 -7.94
C LEU A 49 6.59 22.87 -9.13
N LYS A 50 7.87 23.23 -9.31
CA LYS A 50 8.71 22.61 -10.34
C LYS A 50 8.90 21.11 -10.06
N VAL A 51 9.21 20.72 -8.82
CA VAL A 51 9.37 19.32 -8.43
C VAL A 51 8.06 18.55 -8.67
N TRP A 52 6.93 19.11 -8.27
CA TRP A 52 5.62 18.51 -8.50
C TRP A 52 5.38 18.29 -10.00
N ARG A 53 5.50 19.33 -10.81
CA ARG A 53 5.31 19.24 -12.28
C ARG A 53 6.20 18.21 -12.93
N ASP A 54 7.49 18.16 -12.54
CA ASP A 54 8.46 17.24 -13.13
C ASP A 54 8.19 15.75 -12.74
N LYS A 55 7.51 15.53 -11.62
CA LYS A 55 7.18 14.18 -11.12
C LYS A 55 5.77 13.72 -11.48
N TYR A 56 4.83 14.63 -11.61
CA TYR A 56 3.42 14.34 -11.86
C TYR A 56 3.16 13.35 -13.02
N PRO A 57 3.73 13.50 -14.23
CA PRO A 57 3.49 12.54 -15.31
C PRO A 57 3.93 11.13 -14.99
N ARG A 58 5.02 10.99 -14.22
CA ARG A 58 5.51 9.67 -13.79
C ARG A 58 4.60 9.04 -12.75
N ASN A 59 4.10 9.82 -11.82
CA ASN A 59 3.18 9.35 -10.80
C ASN A 59 1.85 8.95 -11.44
N LEU A 60 1.33 9.76 -12.35
CA LEU A 60 0.10 9.45 -13.10
C LEU A 60 0.20 8.11 -13.87
N ILE A 61 1.35 7.84 -14.50
CA ILE A 61 1.58 6.53 -15.14
C ILE A 61 1.51 5.40 -14.12
N ARG A 62 2.09 5.56 -12.93
CA ARG A 62 2.05 4.54 -11.88
C ARG A 62 0.64 4.29 -11.37
N THR A 63 -0.14 5.35 -11.17
CA THR A 63 -1.57 5.26 -10.82
C THR A 63 -2.34 4.51 -11.90
N ALA A 64 -2.10 4.83 -13.18
CA ALA A 64 -2.75 4.15 -14.30
C ALA A 64 -2.43 2.64 -14.35
N TYR A 65 -1.18 2.27 -14.10
CA TYR A 65 -0.79 0.86 -14.00
C TYR A 65 -1.40 0.18 -12.76
N TYR A 66 -1.44 0.87 -11.62
CA TYR A 66 -2.05 0.35 -10.40
C TYR A 66 -3.55 0.08 -10.59
N ASP A 67 -4.27 1.03 -11.19
CA ASP A 67 -5.71 0.94 -11.43
C ASP A 67 -6.06 0.08 -12.66
N ALA A 68 -5.06 -0.44 -13.38
CA ALA A 68 -5.23 -1.13 -14.66
C ALA A 68 -6.02 -0.28 -15.69
N LYS A 69 -5.96 1.05 -15.59
CA LYS A 69 -6.63 2.00 -16.50
C LYS A 69 -5.81 2.31 -17.73
N GLU A 70 -4.53 1.97 -17.72
CA GLU A 70 -3.67 2.22 -18.86
C GLU A 70 -4.08 1.27 -19.99
N ARG A 71 -4.62 1.88 -21.04
CA ARG A 71 -4.90 1.19 -22.28
C ARG A 71 -3.66 1.16 -23.14
N PHE A 72 -3.55 0.01 -23.74
CA PHE A 72 -2.88 -0.34 -24.96
C PHE A 72 -1.98 0.78 -25.53
N ARG A 73 -0.70 0.64 -25.32
CA ARG A 73 0.27 1.18 -26.28
C ARG A 73 0.07 0.45 -27.58
N ASP A 74 -0.02 1.19 -28.69
CA ASP A 74 0.10 0.55 -30.00
C ASP A 74 1.48 -0.12 -30.08
N PHE A 75 1.53 -1.39 -29.71
CA PHE A 75 2.76 -2.20 -29.71
C PHE A 75 3.15 -2.64 -31.14
N ARG A 76 2.49 -2.10 -32.17
CA ARG A 76 2.69 -2.49 -33.58
C ARG A 76 2.58 -4.00 -33.79
N ILE A 77 1.67 -4.64 -33.06
CA ILE A 77 1.36 -6.05 -33.27
C ILE A 77 0.46 -6.12 -34.51
N SER A 78 0.81 -7.01 -35.44
CA SER A 78 0.00 -7.29 -36.61
C SER A 78 -1.24 -8.10 -36.25
N ILE A 79 -2.22 -7.44 -35.61
CA ILE A 79 -3.53 -7.99 -35.28
C ILE A 79 -4.57 -7.19 -36.04
N PRO A 80 -5.60 -7.84 -36.63
CA PRO A 80 -6.68 -7.14 -37.29
C PRO A 80 -7.35 -6.10 -36.39
N ASP A 81 -7.68 -4.93 -36.93
CA ASP A 81 -8.23 -3.82 -36.15
C ASP A 81 -9.56 -4.16 -35.47
N THR A 82 -10.34 -5.07 -36.02
CA THR A 82 -11.58 -5.60 -35.46
C THR A 82 -11.33 -6.31 -34.14
N ILE A 83 -10.21 -7.00 -33.98
CA ILE A 83 -9.83 -7.70 -32.73
C ILE A 83 -9.21 -6.70 -31.73
N LYS A 84 -8.38 -5.77 -32.23
CA LYS A 84 -7.80 -4.70 -31.38
C LYS A 84 -8.85 -3.89 -30.64
N THR A 85 -9.99 -3.64 -31.26
CA THR A 85 -11.06 -2.82 -30.66
C THR A 85 -11.91 -3.59 -29.65
N LYS A 86 -12.02 -4.91 -29.80
CA LYS A 86 -12.86 -5.79 -28.96
C LYS A 86 -12.08 -6.41 -27.80
N ALA A 87 -10.84 -6.84 -28.03
CA ALA A 87 -10.00 -7.45 -27.00
C ALA A 87 -9.51 -6.39 -26.00
N ARG A 88 -9.96 -6.49 -24.75
CA ARG A 88 -9.61 -5.56 -23.67
C ARG A 88 -9.14 -6.30 -22.42
N PRO A 89 -8.12 -7.18 -22.52
CA PRO A 89 -7.63 -7.85 -21.34
C PRO A 89 -7.02 -6.82 -20.38
N MET A 90 -7.13 -7.08 -19.08
CA MET A 90 -6.49 -6.29 -18.04
C MET A 90 -5.64 -7.23 -17.19
N ILE A 91 -4.45 -6.77 -16.83
CA ILE A 91 -3.54 -7.53 -15.97
C ILE A 91 -3.25 -6.71 -14.72
N GLY A 92 -3.69 -7.20 -13.56
CA GLY A 92 -3.56 -6.55 -12.26
C GLY A 92 -2.22 -6.76 -11.55
N TRP A 93 -1.15 -7.17 -12.23
CA TRP A 93 0.15 -7.42 -11.60
C TRP A 93 0.73 -6.21 -10.85
N PRO A 94 0.63 -4.97 -11.36
CA PRO A 94 1.09 -3.80 -10.60
C PRO A 94 0.32 -3.57 -9.31
N ALA A 95 -1.00 -3.76 -9.33
CA ALA A 95 -1.81 -3.70 -8.11
C ALA A 95 -1.43 -4.81 -7.12
N LYS A 96 -1.20 -6.03 -7.63
CA LYS A 96 -0.73 -7.16 -6.82
C LYS A 96 0.63 -6.85 -6.16
N ALA A 97 1.59 -6.27 -6.92
CA ALA A 97 2.88 -5.85 -6.37
C ALA A 97 2.74 -4.91 -5.17
N VAL A 98 1.76 -4.01 -5.18
CA VAL A 98 1.49 -3.07 -4.11
C VAL A 98 0.74 -3.76 -2.97
N ARG A 99 -0.37 -4.45 -3.28
CA ARG A 99 -1.27 -5.04 -2.27
C ARG A 99 -0.61 -6.14 -1.47
N SER A 100 0.09 -7.08 -2.10
CA SER A 100 0.78 -8.16 -1.38
C SER A 100 1.75 -7.66 -0.30
N LEU A 101 2.32 -6.47 -0.46
CA LEU A 101 3.18 -5.87 0.57
C LEU A 101 2.39 -5.00 1.55
N SER A 102 1.38 -4.25 1.09
CA SER A 102 0.57 -3.40 1.99
C SER A 102 -0.24 -4.22 2.98
N ASP A 103 -0.72 -5.40 2.56
CA ASP A 103 -1.51 -6.30 3.40
C ASP A 103 -0.68 -6.94 4.54
N LEU A 104 0.65 -6.85 4.47
CA LEU A 104 1.57 -7.20 5.56
C LEU A 104 1.97 -5.99 6.44
N SER A 105 1.40 -4.83 6.17
CA SER A 105 1.67 -3.57 6.90
C SER A 105 0.38 -3.05 7.56
N VAL A 106 -0.29 -3.92 8.30
CA VAL A 106 -1.53 -3.61 9.04
C VAL A 106 -1.17 -3.02 10.40
N LEU A 107 -1.64 -1.80 10.65
CA LEU A 107 -1.46 -1.10 11.93
C LEU A 107 -2.65 -1.38 12.84
N GLU A 108 -2.39 -1.96 14.00
CA GLU A 108 -3.43 -2.32 14.98
C GLU A 108 -3.65 -1.24 16.04
N GLY A 109 -2.67 -0.35 16.27
CA GLY A 109 -2.76 0.69 17.27
C GLY A 109 -1.39 1.15 17.78
N LEU A 110 -1.39 1.73 18.97
CA LEU A 110 -0.20 2.26 19.63
C LEU A 110 0.05 1.56 20.97
N SER A 111 1.30 1.18 21.24
CA SER A 111 1.77 0.79 22.57
C SER A 111 2.47 1.99 23.20
N ILE A 112 1.93 2.46 24.32
CA ILE A 112 2.40 3.62 25.07
C ILE A 112 2.88 3.11 26.42
N PRO A 113 4.19 3.20 26.74
CA PRO A 113 4.71 2.81 28.04
C PRO A 113 4.24 3.80 29.12
N GLY A 114 3.62 3.29 30.18
CA GLY A 114 3.10 4.13 31.27
C GLY A 114 1.71 4.71 30.99
N ASP A 115 1.48 5.91 31.53
CA ASP A 115 0.21 6.61 31.33
C ASP A 115 0.24 7.38 29.99
N ASP A 116 -0.89 7.44 29.30
CA ASP A 116 -1.05 8.23 28.06
C ASP A 116 -1.28 9.71 28.42
N THR A 117 -0.18 10.39 28.74
CA THR A 117 -0.19 11.79 29.20
C THR A 117 -0.58 12.78 28.10
N HIS A 118 -0.44 12.38 26.84
CA HIS A 118 -0.74 13.20 25.66
C HIS A 118 -2.05 12.84 24.97
N GLY A 119 -2.82 11.86 25.49
CA GLY A 119 -4.05 11.40 24.85
C GLY A 119 -3.84 10.84 23.45
N LEU A 120 -2.74 10.11 23.23
CA LEU A 120 -2.37 9.61 21.90
C LEU A 120 -3.34 8.55 21.37
N LYS A 121 -4.03 7.82 22.25
CA LYS A 121 -5.05 6.83 21.86
C LYS A 121 -6.27 7.55 21.31
N ASP A 122 -6.75 8.56 22.01
CA ASP A 122 -7.88 9.38 21.56
C ASP A 122 -7.52 10.10 20.25
N LEU A 123 -6.30 10.63 20.16
CA LEU A 123 -5.78 11.25 18.93
C LEU A 123 -5.72 10.26 17.76
N PHE A 124 -5.37 9.00 18.01
CA PHE A 124 -5.34 7.93 17.01
C PHE A 124 -6.74 7.61 16.51
N ASP A 125 -7.71 7.47 17.41
CA ASP A 125 -9.08 7.08 17.11
C ASP A 125 -9.86 8.22 16.45
N ASP A 126 -9.76 9.44 16.98
CA ASP A 126 -10.42 10.64 16.42
C ASP A 126 -10.00 10.93 14.98
N ASN A 127 -8.75 10.65 14.64
CA ASN A 127 -8.22 10.81 13.29
C ASN A 127 -8.32 9.55 12.43
N ARG A 128 -8.92 8.47 12.91
CA ARG A 128 -9.06 7.20 12.19
C ARG A 128 -7.73 6.73 11.57
N LEU A 129 -6.65 6.79 12.35
CA LEU A 129 -5.32 6.51 11.86
C LEU A 129 -5.13 5.04 11.43
N ASP A 130 -5.97 4.14 11.95
CA ASP A 130 -6.13 2.76 11.50
C ASP A 130 -6.57 2.63 10.03
N VAL A 131 -7.29 3.62 9.50
CA VAL A 131 -7.76 3.69 8.11
C VAL A 131 -6.85 4.58 7.26
N GLU A 132 -6.45 5.75 7.76
CA GLU A 132 -5.71 6.75 7.00
C GLU A 132 -4.24 6.34 6.74
N ILE A 133 -3.58 5.69 7.70
CA ILE A 133 -2.20 5.21 7.53
C ILE A 133 -2.10 4.11 6.47
N PRO A 134 -2.96 3.08 6.43
CA PRO A 134 -2.99 2.12 5.31
C PRO A 134 -3.14 2.76 3.93
N GLN A 135 -3.96 3.81 3.78
CA GLN A 135 -4.08 4.55 2.52
C GLN A 135 -2.74 5.23 2.14
N CYS A 136 -2.08 5.87 3.11
CA CYS A 136 -0.73 6.40 2.94
C CYS A 136 0.27 5.32 2.49
N ILE A 137 0.21 4.13 3.07
CA ILE A 137 1.10 3.00 2.76
C ILE A 137 0.88 2.53 1.32
N VAL A 138 -0.37 2.34 0.89
CA VAL A 138 -0.70 1.95 -0.49
C VAL A 138 -0.21 3.00 -1.49
N SER A 139 -0.46 4.29 -1.22
CA SER A 139 0.03 5.39 -2.04
C SER A 139 1.56 5.44 -2.07
N CYS A 140 2.21 5.21 -0.95
CA CYS A 140 3.66 5.13 -0.82
C CYS A 140 4.26 4.01 -1.68
N TYR A 141 3.68 2.81 -1.66
CA TYR A 141 4.14 1.70 -2.49
C TYR A 141 3.91 1.96 -3.98
N THR A 142 2.83 2.64 -4.33
CA THR A 142 2.50 3.02 -5.71
C THR A 142 3.47 4.09 -6.24
N HIS A 143 3.72 5.16 -5.49
CA HIS A 143 4.43 6.35 -5.98
C HIS A 143 5.88 6.47 -5.51
N SER A 144 6.34 5.71 -4.56
CA SER A 144 7.58 5.72 -3.78
C SER A 144 7.49 6.41 -2.43
N CYS A 145 6.65 7.42 -2.30
CA CYS A 145 6.35 8.11 -1.05
C CYS A 145 4.91 8.62 -1.07
N SER A 146 4.40 8.87 0.10
CA SER A 146 3.20 9.65 0.40
C SER A 146 3.51 10.57 1.57
N PHE A 147 2.60 11.43 1.93
CA PHE A 147 2.84 12.42 2.97
C PHE A 147 1.67 12.43 3.95
N MET A 148 1.96 12.68 5.21
CA MET A 148 0.97 12.99 6.23
C MET A 148 1.19 14.43 6.68
N THR A 149 0.20 15.29 6.49
CA THR A 149 0.23 16.66 7.02
C THR A 149 -0.38 16.66 8.41
N VAL A 150 0.21 17.39 9.33
CA VAL A 150 -0.24 17.55 10.71
C VAL A 150 -0.59 19.01 10.92
N SER A 151 -1.84 19.30 11.25
CA SER A 151 -2.32 20.65 11.47
C SER A 151 -3.26 20.72 12.67
N SER A 152 -3.36 21.87 13.32
CA SER A 152 -4.43 22.15 14.26
C SER A 152 -5.69 22.61 13.51
N ASP A 153 -6.84 22.33 14.10
CA ASP A 153 -8.11 22.87 13.61
C ASP A 153 -8.15 24.40 13.85
N PRO A 154 -8.52 25.23 12.87
CA PRO A 154 -8.61 26.68 13.06
C PRO A 154 -9.60 27.09 14.15
N ASP A 155 -10.68 26.32 14.34
CA ASP A 155 -11.74 26.61 15.31
C ASP A 155 -11.43 26.03 16.71
N ASP A 156 -10.56 24.99 16.77
CA ASP A 156 -10.13 24.34 17.99
C ASP A 156 -8.63 24.00 17.91
N PRO A 157 -7.73 24.87 18.42
CA PRO A 157 -6.28 24.67 18.34
C PRO A 157 -5.76 23.40 19.01
N ASP A 158 -6.48 22.86 19.98
CA ASP A 158 -6.10 21.61 20.68
C ASP A 158 -6.44 20.37 19.86
N ARG A 159 -7.36 20.50 18.90
CA ARG A 159 -7.73 19.46 17.96
C ARG A 159 -6.70 19.34 16.84
N ILE A 160 -5.95 18.27 16.87
CA ILE A 160 -4.97 17.94 15.82
C ILE A 160 -5.62 17.09 14.73
N VAL A 161 -5.37 17.47 13.48
CA VAL A 161 -5.87 16.78 12.28
C VAL A 161 -4.71 16.24 11.48
N PHE A 162 -4.74 14.94 11.23
CA PHE A 162 -3.82 14.26 10.30
C PHE A 162 -4.50 14.10 8.94
N THR A 163 -3.85 14.55 7.87
CA THR A 163 -4.41 14.41 6.53
C THR A 163 -3.42 13.71 5.61
N PRO A 164 -3.78 12.52 5.07
CA PRO A 164 -2.95 11.82 4.10
C PRO A 164 -2.92 12.56 2.76
N ARG A 165 -1.75 12.59 2.13
CA ARG A 165 -1.52 13.26 0.86
C ARG A 165 -0.74 12.36 -0.09
N SER A 166 -1.31 12.10 -1.26
CA SER A 166 -0.63 11.34 -2.32
C SER A 166 0.47 12.16 -2.98
N ALA A 167 1.53 11.48 -3.42
CA ALA A 167 2.59 12.10 -4.21
C ALA A 167 2.15 12.55 -5.63
N ASP A 168 0.96 12.17 -6.08
CA ASP A 168 0.36 12.71 -7.31
C ASP A 168 0.08 14.19 -7.19
N TRP A 169 -0.36 14.60 -6.03
CA TRP A 169 -0.80 15.96 -5.73
C TRP A 169 0.13 16.72 -4.79
N SER A 170 1.27 16.09 -4.41
CA SER A 170 2.18 16.69 -3.44
C SER A 170 3.62 16.66 -3.91
N SER A 171 4.41 17.60 -3.38
CA SER A 171 5.85 17.62 -3.55
C SER A 171 6.52 18.06 -2.26
N ALA A 172 7.79 17.70 -2.09
CA ALA A 172 8.57 18.09 -0.92
C ALA A 172 10.05 18.27 -1.27
N ILE A 173 10.73 19.06 -0.45
CA ILE A 173 12.18 19.26 -0.46
C ILE A 173 12.75 18.55 0.77
N TRP A 174 13.79 17.74 0.56
CA TRP A 174 14.44 16.97 1.60
C TRP A 174 15.61 17.71 2.24
N ASP A 175 15.57 17.85 3.57
CA ASP A 175 16.72 18.29 4.36
C ASP A 175 17.61 17.08 4.70
N ARG A 176 18.82 17.07 4.14
CA ARG A 176 19.78 15.97 4.34
C ARG A 176 20.42 15.99 5.72
N MET A 177 20.58 17.15 6.33
CA MET A 177 21.19 17.30 7.65
C MET A 177 20.27 16.75 8.73
N ASN A 178 19.03 17.22 8.73
CA ASN A 178 18.04 16.86 9.72
C ASN A 178 17.24 15.58 9.35
N ARG A 179 17.43 15.06 8.13
CA ARG A 179 16.74 13.84 7.61
C ARG A 179 15.23 13.94 7.70
N ARG A 180 14.68 15.10 7.36
CA ARG A 180 13.25 15.42 7.38
C ARG A 180 12.88 16.28 6.16
N ILE A 181 11.60 16.56 6.01
CA ILE A 181 11.11 17.49 5.01
C ILE A 181 11.47 18.92 5.45
N ALA A 182 12.10 19.68 4.56
CA ALA A 182 12.39 21.10 4.77
C ALA A 182 11.18 21.96 4.40
N ALA A 183 10.48 21.59 3.33
CA ALA A 183 9.30 22.29 2.82
C ALA A 183 8.45 21.31 2.01
N ALA A 184 7.14 21.47 2.03
CA ALA A 184 6.21 20.65 1.25
C ALA A 184 5.11 21.52 0.61
N LEU A 185 4.53 20.99 -0.46
CA LEU A 185 3.39 21.57 -1.17
C LEU A 185 2.40 20.50 -1.53
N THR A 186 1.12 20.78 -1.36
CA THR A 186 0.02 19.90 -1.81
C THR A 186 -1.00 20.71 -2.60
N ILE A 187 -1.41 20.20 -3.74
CA ILE A 187 -2.55 20.69 -4.50
C ILE A 187 -3.81 20.25 -3.75
N THR A 188 -4.67 21.19 -3.39
CA THR A 188 -5.86 20.94 -2.55
C THR A 188 -7.16 21.11 -3.32
N GLU A 189 -7.17 21.94 -4.36
CA GLU A 189 -8.38 22.27 -5.09
C GLU A 189 -8.14 22.32 -6.60
N ASN A 190 -9.11 21.77 -7.34
CA ASN A 190 -9.20 21.84 -8.79
C ASN A 190 -10.61 22.29 -9.20
N ASP A 191 -10.73 22.97 -10.34
CA ASP A 191 -12.02 23.25 -10.95
C ASP A 191 -12.58 22.04 -11.74
N ALA A 192 -13.79 22.19 -12.26
CA ALA A 192 -14.46 21.14 -13.05
C ALA A 192 -13.67 20.75 -14.34
N GLU A 193 -12.83 21.66 -14.84
CA GLU A 193 -11.94 21.43 -15.99
C GLU A 193 -10.59 20.84 -15.59
N GLY A 194 -10.39 20.53 -14.30
CA GLY A 194 -9.15 19.96 -13.76
C GLY A 194 -8.00 20.97 -13.61
N ARG A 195 -8.29 22.28 -13.68
CA ARG A 195 -7.28 23.32 -13.44
C ARG A 195 -7.10 23.53 -11.95
N ILE A 196 -5.85 23.69 -11.51
CA ILE A 196 -5.52 23.94 -10.12
C ILE A 196 -6.06 25.32 -9.71
N THR A 197 -6.87 25.35 -8.65
CA THR A 197 -7.44 26.54 -8.03
C THR A 197 -6.94 26.77 -6.62
N GLY A 198 -6.34 25.75 -5.99
CA GLY A 198 -5.79 25.86 -4.65
C GLY A 198 -4.62 24.91 -4.40
N PHE A 199 -3.67 25.39 -3.62
CA PHE A 199 -2.57 24.57 -3.08
C PHE A 199 -2.11 25.16 -1.75
N ASP A 200 -1.64 24.27 -0.88
CA ASP A 200 -1.10 24.65 0.41
C ASP A 200 0.41 24.37 0.44
N VAL A 201 1.15 25.26 1.10
CA VAL A 201 2.61 25.16 1.26
C VAL A 201 2.94 25.16 2.74
N TRP A 202 3.68 24.15 3.17
CA TRP A 202 4.17 24.01 4.55
C TRP A 202 5.65 24.37 4.59
N LEU A 203 5.96 25.41 5.33
CA LEU A 203 7.32 25.84 5.66
C LEU A 203 7.52 25.80 7.18
N PRO A 204 8.75 25.83 7.69
CA PRO A 204 8.98 26.10 9.09
C PRO A 204 8.30 27.41 9.51
N ARG A 205 7.55 27.40 10.60
CA ARG A 205 6.81 28.53 11.18
C ARG A 205 5.64 29.08 10.36
N ARG A 206 5.43 28.66 9.12
CA ARG A 206 4.37 29.25 8.24
C ARG A 206 3.70 28.19 7.38
N VAL A 207 2.41 28.32 7.23
CA VAL A 207 1.61 27.58 6.24
C VAL A 207 0.93 28.60 5.35
N TYR A 208 1.15 28.50 4.05
CA TYR A 208 0.47 29.34 3.05
C TYR A 208 -0.64 28.55 2.42
N ARG A 209 -1.88 29.07 2.50
CA ARG A 209 -3.04 28.58 1.73
C ARG A 209 -3.22 29.45 0.51
N CYS A 210 -2.75 29.00 -0.63
CA CYS A 210 -2.77 29.74 -1.89
C CYS A 210 -4.01 29.40 -2.69
N ARG A 211 -4.77 30.42 -3.08
CA ARG A 211 -6.01 30.29 -3.86
C ARG A 211 -6.01 31.25 -5.03
N GLY A 212 -6.56 30.81 -6.18
CA GLY A 212 -6.69 31.67 -7.36
C GLY A 212 -7.11 30.88 -8.60
N ARG A 213 -7.91 31.50 -9.45
CA ARG A 213 -8.26 30.95 -10.79
C ARG A 213 -7.48 31.63 -11.90
N ILE A 214 -7.21 32.90 -11.75
CA ILE A 214 -6.50 33.78 -12.68
C ILE A 214 -5.53 34.61 -11.87
N MET A 215 -4.39 34.98 -12.46
CA MET A 215 -3.42 35.88 -11.80
C MET A 215 -4.03 37.23 -11.44
N PRO A 216 -3.70 37.82 -10.32
CA PRO A 216 -2.77 37.35 -9.30
C PRO A 216 -3.40 36.33 -8.35
N TRP A 217 -2.58 35.38 -7.88
CA TRP A 217 -2.94 34.47 -6.80
C TRP A 217 -2.84 35.18 -5.46
N THR A 218 -3.65 34.73 -4.50
CA THR A 218 -3.61 35.21 -3.12
C THR A 218 -3.27 34.09 -2.17
N ALA A 219 -2.55 34.41 -1.11
CA ALA A 219 -2.23 33.47 -0.04
C ALA A 219 -2.72 34.00 1.29
N GLU A 220 -3.35 33.14 2.06
CA GLU A 220 -3.59 33.30 3.47
C GLU A 220 -2.43 32.66 4.24
N VAL A 221 -1.89 33.38 5.23
CA VAL A 221 -0.73 32.93 6.02
C VAL A 221 -1.21 32.49 7.38
N HIS A 222 -0.87 31.25 7.76
CA HIS A 222 -1.05 30.75 9.12
C HIS A 222 0.32 30.57 9.74
N GLU A 223 0.61 31.32 10.79
CA GLU A 223 1.85 31.18 11.55
C GLU A 223 1.76 30.02 12.52
N THR A 224 2.83 29.26 12.63
CA THR A 224 3.00 28.16 13.59
C THR A 224 4.24 28.42 14.44
N HIS A 225 4.26 27.93 15.66
CA HIS A 225 5.44 28.05 16.54
C HIS A 225 6.50 26.99 16.26
N LEU A 226 6.29 26.10 15.29
CA LEU A 226 7.21 25.02 14.98
C LEU A 226 8.34 25.46 14.05
N ASP A 227 9.58 25.19 14.45
CA ASP A 227 10.80 25.43 13.63
C ASP A 227 11.00 24.33 12.56
N GLU A 228 10.00 23.51 12.28
CA GLU A 228 10.05 22.44 11.30
C GLU A 228 8.78 22.40 10.44
N CYS A 229 8.89 21.73 9.29
CA CYS A 229 7.75 21.52 8.41
C CYS A 229 6.79 20.48 9.01
N ASN A 230 5.50 20.79 9.08
CA ASN A 230 4.45 19.92 9.66
C ASN A 230 4.04 18.78 8.73
N VAL A 231 4.95 18.27 7.92
CA VAL A 231 4.69 17.21 6.95
C VAL A 231 5.67 16.07 7.14
N VAL A 232 5.14 14.87 7.34
CA VAL A 232 5.94 13.67 7.53
C VAL A 232 5.80 12.75 6.30
N PRO A 233 6.92 12.29 5.72
CA PRO A 233 6.87 11.40 4.58
C PRO A 233 6.79 9.94 5.00
N PHE A 234 5.88 9.19 4.38
CA PHE A 234 5.91 7.74 4.33
C PHE A 234 6.71 7.31 3.11
N ILE A 235 7.80 6.57 3.29
CA ILE A 235 8.76 6.29 2.22
C ILE A 235 8.96 4.79 2.06
N HIS A 236 8.86 4.31 0.82
CA HIS A 236 9.19 2.94 0.48
C HIS A 236 10.63 2.84 -0.04
N ASP A 237 11.42 1.92 0.54
CA ASP A 237 12.80 1.62 0.16
C ASP A 237 13.69 2.87 -0.01
N PRO A 238 13.86 3.69 1.06
CA PRO A 238 14.71 4.88 1.00
C PRO A 238 16.17 4.49 0.73
N GLN A 239 16.83 5.29 -0.11
CA GLN A 239 18.24 5.09 -0.50
C GLN A 239 19.03 6.39 -0.30
N MET A 240 20.36 6.28 -0.11
CA MET A 240 21.22 7.45 0.16
C MET A 240 21.07 8.54 -0.87
N ASN A 241 20.98 8.21 -2.17
CA ASN A 241 20.79 9.15 -3.27
C ASN A 241 19.32 9.38 -3.64
N ARG A 242 18.38 8.69 -2.98
CA ARG A 242 16.94 8.76 -3.23
C ARG A 242 16.19 8.80 -1.90
N PRO A 243 16.20 9.94 -1.20
CA PRO A 243 15.55 10.05 0.11
C PRO A 243 14.04 9.73 0.05
N PHE A 244 13.35 10.02 -1.04
CA PHE A 244 11.95 9.67 -1.26
C PHE A 244 11.75 8.27 -1.85
N GLY A 245 12.76 7.40 -1.80
CA GLY A 245 12.67 5.97 -2.09
C GLY A 245 12.37 5.59 -3.54
N ARG A 246 11.77 4.39 -3.68
CA ARG A 246 11.40 3.79 -4.96
C ARG A 246 9.96 3.25 -4.92
N SER A 247 9.27 3.30 -6.04
CA SER A 247 7.97 2.67 -6.22
C SER A 247 8.10 1.15 -6.39
N ARG A 248 7.11 0.41 -5.91
CA ARG A 248 6.92 -1.01 -6.23
C ARG A 248 6.60 -1.20 -7.72
N ILE A 249 5.88 -0.23 -8.32
CA ILE A 249 5.58 -0.19 -9.74
C ILE A 249 6.78 0.46 -10.46
N ASN A 250 7.83 -0.33 -10.63
CA ASN A 250 9.04 0.10 -11.33
C ASN A 250 8.95 -0.19 -12.85
N ARG A 251 9.97 0.19 -13.61
CA ARG A 251 9.99 -0.02 -15.06
C ARG A 251 9.94 -1.49 -15.46
N THR A 252 10.55 -2.37 -14.67
CA THR A 252 10.57 -3.82 -14.93
C THR A 252 9.17 -4.38 -14.77
N VAL A 253 8.47 -4.04 -13.67
CA VAL A 253 7.08 -4.47 -13.44
C VAL A 253 6.17 -3.98 -14.56
N MET A 254 6.27 -2.70 -14.94
CA MET A 254 5.50 -2.13 -16.06
C MET A 254 5.76 -2.90 -17.37
N SER A 255 7.06 -3.14 -17.69
CA SER A 255 7.43 -3.85 -18.91
C SER A 255 6.93 -5.29 -18.95
N LEU A 256 7.03 -6.02 -17.84
CA LEU A 256 6.52 -7.38 -17.73
C LEU A 256 4.99 -7.42 -17.83
N THR A 257 4.30 -6.45 -17.23
CA THR A 257 2.84 -6.28 -17.38
C THR A 257 2.47 -6.06 -18.87
N ASP A 258 3.20 -5.19 -19.57
CA ASP A 258 2.99 -4.95 -21.00
C ASP A 258 3.23 -6.21 -21.87
N ILE A 259 4.23 -7.04 -21.51
CA ILE A 259 4.48 -8.30 -22.20
C ILE A 259 3.36 -9.30 -21.92
N GLY A 260 2.93 -9.43 -20.65
CA GLY A 260 1.80 -10.27 -20.30
C GLY A 260 0.53 -9.88 -21.03
N PHE A 261 0.21 -8.59 -21.02
CA PHE A 261 -0.92 -8.03 -21.76
C PHE A 261 -0.88 -8.41 -23.27
N ARG A 262 0.27 -8.19 -23.95
CA ARG A 262 0.43 -8.57 -25.36
C ARG A 262 0.26 -10.06 -25.59
N THR A 263 0.68 -10.89 -24.64
CA THR A 263 0.53 -12.34 -24.74
C THR A 263 -0.94 -12.74 -24.66
N VAL A 264 -1.70 -12.16 -23.73
CA VAL A 264 -3.16 -12.40 -23.62
C VAL A 264 -3.90 -11.93 -24.88
N VAL A 265 -3.57 -10.74 -25.41
CA VAL A 265 -4.17 -10.25 -26.67
C VAL A 265 -3.91 -11.21 -27.84
N ARG A 266 -2.69 -11.80 -27.92
CA ARG A 266 -2.38 -12.81 -28.94
C ARG A 266 -3.15 -14.10 -28.73
N MET A 267 -3.35 -14.51 -27.47
CA MET A 267 -4.18 -15.68 -27.16
C MET A 267 -5.63 -15.47 -27.61
N GLU A 268 -6.22 -14.33 -27.27
CA GLU A 268 -7.59 -13.99 -27.71
C GLU A 268 -7.68 -13.92 -29.22
N ALA A 269 -6.72 -13.27 -29.90
CA ALA A 269 -6.69 -13.20 -31.36
C ALA A 269 -6.58 -14.60 -32.00
N SER A 270 -5.77 -15.49 -31.43
CA SER A 270 -5.64 -16.86 -31.91
C SER A 270 -6.91 -17.65 -31.65
N ALA A 271 -7.52 -17.50 -30.48
CA ALA A 271 -8.79 -18.16 -30.14
C ALA A 271 -9.90 -17.74 -31.10
N GLU A 272 -10.04 -16.44 -31.38
CA GLU A 272 -11.03 -15.91 -32.31
C GLU A 272 -10.79 -16.44 -33.75
N PHE A 273 -9.51 -16.50 -34.16
CA PHE A 273 -9.16 -17.01 -35.48
C PHE A 273 -9.51 -18.50 -35.65
N TYR A 274 -9.33 -19.29 -34.59
CA TYR A 274 -9.56 -20.74 -34.62
C TYR A 274 -10.92 -21.17 -34.04
N SER A 275 -11.76 -20.23 -33.58
CA SER A 275 -13.09 -20.51 -33.00
C SER A 275 -14.04 -21.16 -34.00
N VAL A 276 -13.85 -20.86 -35.30
CA VAL A 276 -14.66 -21.44 -36.40
C VAL A 276 -13.74 -22.28 -37.27
N PRO A 277 -14.13 -23.54 -37.57
CA PRO A 277 -13.39 -24.37 -38.53
C PRO A 277 -13.28 -23.69 -39.89
N LYS A 278 -12.08 -23.46 -40.37
CA LYS A 278 -11.86 -22.89 -41.72
C LYS A 278 -11.70 -24.01 -42.71
N LEU A 279 -12.70 -24.16 -43.55
CA LEU A 279 -12.70 -25.09 -44.68
C LEU A 279 -12.23 -24.34 -45.94
N TRP A 280 -11.27 -24.91 -46.62
CA TRP A 280 -10.79 -24.40 -47.90
C TRP A 280 -11.23 -25.37 -48.98
N PHE A 281 -12.01 -24.87 -49.92
CA PHE A 281 -12.44 -25.60 -51.12
C PHE A 281 -11.52 -25.17 -52.26
N LEU A 282 -10.63 -26.06 -52.67
CA LEU A 282 -9.72 -25.80 -53.78
C LEU A 282 -10.33 -26.37 -55.08
N GLY A 283 -10.44 -25.54 -56.10
CA GLY A 283 -11.05 -25.94 -57.38
C GLY A 283 -12.56 -25.80 -57.42
N ALA A 284 -13.20 -25.21 -56.43
CA ALA A 284 -14.62 -24.87 -56.44
C ALA A 284 -14.82 -23.48 -57.04
N ASP A 285 -15.84 -23.35 -57.94
CA ASP A 285 -16.23 -22.04 -58.45
C ASP A 285 -16.90 -21.21 -57.32
N ARG A 286 -16.65 -19.91 -57.34
CA ARG A 286 -17.18 -18.97 -56.34
C ARG A 286 -18.71 -18.96 -56.33
N ASP A 287 -19.34 -19.17 -57.46
CA ASP A 287 -20.81 -19.20 -57.61
C ASP A 287 -21.46 -20.48 -57.09
N ALA A 288 -20.65 -21.50 -56.69
CA ALA A 288 -21.13 -22.72 -56.03
C ALA A 288 -21.59 -22.48 -54.58
N PHE A 289 -21.32 -21.31 -54.01
CA PHE A 289 -21.68 -20.92 -52.67
C PHE A 289 -22.75 -19.82 -52.71
N SER A 290 -23.80 -19.97 -51.91
CA SER A 290 -24.85 -18.95 -51.80
C SER A 290 -24.28 -17.69 -51.12
N ASP A 291 -24.90 -16.52 -51.44
CA ASP A 291 -24.48 -15.20 -50.88
C ASP A 291 -24.49 -15.11 -49.36
N ASP A 292 -25.19 -16.03 -48.69
CA ASP A 292 -25.15 -16.18 -47.23
C ASP A 292 -24.12 -17.24 -46.81
N THR A 293 -22.87 -16.82 -46.79
CA THR A 293 -21.69 -17.64 -46.43
C THR A 293 -21.79 -18.24 -45.02
N TRP A 294 -22.59 -17.64 -44.15
CA TRP A 294 -22.72 -18.05 -42.75
C TRP A 294 -23.70 -19.22 -42.60
N SER A 295 -24.80 -19.20 -43.32
CA SER A 295 -25.75 -20.30 -43.34
C SER A 295 -25.21 -21.57 -44.04
N SER A 296 -24.36 -21.36 -45.06
CA SER A 296 -23.63 -22.42 -45.77
C SER A 296 -22.57 -23.13 -44.92
N LEU A 297 -21.91 -22.40 -44.04
CA LEU A 297 -20.85 -22.92 -43.13
C LEU A 297 -21.45 -23.72 -41.94
N ILE A 298 -22.66 -23.39 -41.52
CA ILE A 298 -23.34 -24.01 -40.37
C ILE A 298 -24.24 -25.19 -40.81
N SER A 299 -24.66 -25.22 -42.07
CA SER A 299 -25.48 -26.35 -42.56
C SER A 299 -24.62 -27.62 -42.68
N ALA A 300 -25.11 -28.69 -42.00
CA ALA A 300 -24.38 -29.94 -41.85
C ALA A 300 -24.11 -30.73 -43.12
N ILE A 301 -24.64 -30.31 -44.27
CA ILE A 301 -24.48 -30.98 -45.56
C ILE A 301 -24.35 -29.94 -46.65
N ASN A 302 -23.09 -29.69 -47.08
CA ASN A 302 -22.78 -28.91 -48.27
C ASN A 302 -22.35 -29.89 -49.38
N ALA A 303 -23.19 -30.10 -50.36
CA ALA A 303 -22.85 -30.93 -51.54
C ALA A 303 -22.34 -30.00 -52.65
N ILE A 304 -21.08 -30.17 -53.03
CA ILE A 304 -20.49 -29.47 -54.13
C ILE A 304 -20.33 -30.47 -55.31
N GLY A 305 -20.88 -30.12 -56.45
CA GLY A 305 -20.78 -30.95 -57.67
C GLY A 305 -19.36 -30.94 -58.27
N LYS A 306 -19.19 -31.79 -59.30
CA LYS A 306 -17.99 -31.75 -60.15
C LYS A 306 -17.99 -30.51 -60.99
N ASP A 307 -16.78 -30.01 -61.31
CA ASP A 307 -16.59 -28.90 -62.24
C ASP A 307 -16.91 -29.34 -63.68
N GLU A 308 -16.80 -28.41 -64.66
CA GLU A 308 -17.10 -28.70 -66.05
C GLU A 308 -16.13 -29.75 -66.67
N ASP A 309 -14.92 -29.90 -66.13
CA ASP A 309 -13.91 -30.88 -66.52
C ASP A 309 -14.08 -32.24 -65.78
N GLY A 310 -15.01 -32.34 -64.87
CA GLY A 310 -15.36 -33.55 -64.15
C GLY A 310 -14.54 -33.80 -62.90
N ASP A 311 -13.74 -32.83 -62.45
CA ASP A 311 -12.94 -32.92 -61.24
C ASP A 311 -13.73 -32.55 -59.99
N LEU A 312 -13.40 -33.20 -58.85
CA LEU A 312 -14.00 -32.89 -57.57
C LEU A 312 -13.14 -31.89 -56.82
N PRO A 313 -13.72 -30.83 -56.23
CA PRO A 313 -12.96 -29.87 -55.44
C PRO A 313 -12.36 -30.56 -54.21
N GLN A 314 -11.12 -30.21 -53.89
CA GLN A 314 -10.47 -30.71 -52.69
C GLN A 314 -10.86 -29.85 -51.47
N ILE A 315 -11.26 -30.51 -50.39
CA ILE A 315 -11.60 -29.88 -49.14
C ILE A 315 -10.40 -30.03 -48.18
N ASN A 316 -9.82 -28.92 -47.82
CA ASN A 316 -8.76 -28.88 -46.81
C ASN A 316 -9.23 -28.13 -45.57
N GLN A 317 -9.17 -28.80 -44.43
CA GLN A 317 -9.43 -28.17 -43.15
C GLN A 317 -8.11 -27.72 -42.53
N ILE A 318 -8.00 -26.44 -42.20
CA ILE A 318 -6.88 -25.95 -41.42
C ILE A 318 -7.07 -26.42 -39.97
N THR A 319 -6.17 -27.27 -39.51
CA THR A 319 -6.17 -27.74 -38.13
C THR A 319 -5.85 -26.60 -37.15
N GLN A 320 -6.56 -26.57 -36.02
CA GLN A 320 -6.35 -25.59 -34.98
C GLN A 320 -4.92 -25.69 -34.45
N ALA A 321 -4.20 -24.56 -34.41
CA ALA A 321 -2.92 -24.48 -33.76
C ALA A 321 -3.07 -24.57 -32.23
N SER A 322 -2.13 -25.25 -31.57
CA SER A 322 -2.15 -25.35 -30.13
C SER A 322 -2.01 -23.97 -29.46
N MET A 323 -2.80 -23.71 -28.44
CA MET A 323 -2.70 -22.51 -27.58
C MET A 323 -1.59 -22.63 -26.54
N GLN A 324 -1.02 -23.84 -26.37
CA GLN A 324 0.00 -24.14 -25.35
C GLN A 324 1.21 -23.18 -25.36
N PRO A 325 1.80 -22.83 -26.52
CA PRO A 325 2.94 -21.90 -26.55
C PRO A 325 2.61 -20.51 -25.95
N HIS A 326 1.39 -20.03 -26.12
CA HIS A 326 0.96 -18.76 -25.53
C HIS A 326 0.77 -18.87 -24.00
N SER A 327 0.18 -19.98 -23.53
CA SER A 327 0.07 -20.29 -22.09
C SER A 327 1.46 -20.41 -21.44
N ASP A 328 2.40 -21.11 -22.07
CA ASP A 328 3.75 -21.28 -21.55
C ASP A 328 4.51 -19.95 -21.52
N MET A 329 4.33 -19.10 -22.52
CA MET A 329 4.89 -17.76 -22.52
C MET A 329 4.30 -16.90 -21.39
N LEU A 330 2.98 -16.94 -21.19
CA LEU A 330 2.32 -16.20 -20.11
C LEU A 330 2.79 -16.68 -18.73
N LYS A 331 2.91 -17.99 -18.52
CA LYS A 331 3.48 -18.59 -17.30
C LYS A 331 4.91 -18.09 -17.05
N THR A 332 5.75 -18.10 -18.08
CA THR A 332 7.15 -17.62 -17.98
C THR A 332 7.22 -16.14 -17.60
N VAL A 333 6.43 -15.29 -18.24
CA VAL A 333 6.40 -13.86 -17.96
C VAL A 333 5.86 -13.59 -16.55
N ALA A 334 4.86 -14.33 -16.11
CA ALA A 334 4.30 -14.20 -14.77
C ALA A 334 5.30 -14.67 -13.68
N MET A 335 6.11 -15.72 -13.93
CA MET A 335 7.19 -16.12 -13.03
C MET A 335 8.27 -15.04 -12.91
N LEU A 336 8.64 -14.40 -14.02
CA LEU A 336 9.58 -13.26 -13.99
C LEU A 336 9.00 -12.08 -13.22
N ALA A 337 7.70 -11.79 -13.41
CA ALA A 337 7.00 -10.73 -12.70
C ALA A 337 6.94 -11.03 -11.18
N ALA A 338 6.58 -12.25 -10.78
CA ALA A 338 6.57 -12.70 -9.39
C ALA A 338 7.95 -12.53 -8.72
N SER A 339 9.01 -12.92 -9.43
CA SER A 339 10.40 -12.76 -8.96
C SER A 339 10.78 -11.30 -8.74
N GLU A 340 10.46 -10.41 -9.69
CA GLU A 340 10.74 -8.97 -9.60
C GLU A 340 9.95 -8.32 -8.46
N MET A 341 8.68 -8.66 -8.33
CA MET A 341 7.81 -8.16 -7.27
C MET A 341 8.08 -8.80 -5.91
N SER A 342 8.88 -9.88 -5.87
CA SER A 342 9.11 -10.68 -4.66
C SER A 342 7.81 -11.21 -4.06
N VAL A 343 6.88 -11.61 -4.91
CA VAL A 343 5.59 -12.20 -4.57
C VAL A 343 5.66 -13.71 -4.87
N PRO A 344 5.07 -14.59 -4.06
CA PRO A 344 4.95 -16.01 -4.38
C PRO A 344 4.27 -16.24 -5.74
N VAL A 345 4.71 -17.26 -6.47
CA VAL A 345 4.24 -17.52 -7.85
C VAL A 345 2.77 -17.96 -7.89
N ASP A 346 2.32 -18.67 -6.88
CA ASP A 346 0.94 -19.09 -6.68
C ASP A 346 -0.02 -17.90 -6.55
N GLU A 347 0.43 -16.80 -5.93
CA GLU A 347 -0.33 -15.56 -5.87
C GLU A 347 -0.55 -14.90 -7.26
N MET A 348 0.23 -15.29 -8.26
CA MET A 348 0.05 -14.84 -9.64
C MET A 348 -0.97 -15.68 -10.42
N GLY A 349 -1.64 -16.63 -9.76
CA GLY A 349 -2.61 -17.52 -10.37
C GLY A 349 -1.99 -18.63 -11.22
N ILE A 350 -0.72 -18.94 -10.98
CA ILE A 350 -0.01 -20.03 -11.66
C ILE A 350 0.09 -21.22 -10.69
N THR A 351 -0.59 -22.29 -11.04
CA THR A 351 -0.39 -23.59 -10.38
C THR A 351 0.88 -24.23 -10.94
N LEU A 352 1.81 -24.57 -10.06
CA LEU A 352 2.97 -25.39 -10.43
C LEU A 352 2.49 -26.86 -10.53
N ASP A 353 2.93 -27.57 -11.56
CA ASP A 353 2.53 -28.96 -11.82
C ASP A 353 2.98 -29.93 -10.69
N ASN A 354 3.99 -29.53 -9.90
CA ASN A 354 4.33 -30.16 -8.64
C ASN A 354 4.04 -29.17 -7.50
N PRO A 355 3.08 -29.49 -6.59
CA PRO A 355 2.88 -28.67 -5.42
C PRO A 355 4.19 -28.57 -4.65
N SER A 356 4.70 -27.35 -4.53
CA SER A 356 5.88 -27.09 -3.71
C SER A 356 5.64 -27.63 -2.32
N SER A 357 6.66 -28.25 -1.71
CA SER A 357 6.54 -28.63 -0.30
C SER A 357 6.18 -27.40 0.53
N ALA A 358 5.49 -27.60 1.65
CA ALA A 358 5.15 -26.51 2.58
C ALA A 358 6.37 -25.66 2.94
N GLU A 359 7.56 -26.28 2.97
CA GLU A 359 8.84 -25.59 3.20
C GLU A 359 9.24 -24.65 2.04
N ALA A 360 8.98 -25.05 0.79
CA ALA A 360 9.27 -24.23 -0.38
C ALA A 360 8.31 -23.03 -0.46
N MET A 361 7.02 -23.21 -0.16
CA MET A 361 6.05 -22.13 -0.04
C MET A 361 6.45 -21.15 1.07
N ALA A 362 6.78 -21.64 2.25
CA ALA A 362 7.28 -20.81 3.35
C ALA A 362 8.60 -20.10 3.00
N ALA A 363 9.45 -20.67 2.14
CA ALA A 363 10.66 -20.01 1.67
C ALA A 363 10.37 -18.86 0.69
N ALA A 364 9.37 -19.02 -0.18
CA ALA A 364 8.93 -17.95 -1.10
C ALA A 364 8.34 -16.76 -0.32
N GLU A 365 7.51 -17.02 0.68
CA GLU A 365 6.91 -15.98 1.53
C GLU A 365 7.95 -15.24 2.39
N ARG A 366 9.03 -15.92 2.81
CA ARG A 366 10.09 -15.33 3.66
C ARG A 366 10.71 -14.06 3.08
N LYS A 367 10.79 -13.95 1.77
CA LYS A 367 11.37 -12.77 1.12
C LYS A 367 10.43 -11.58 1.27
N LEU A 368 9.14 -11.79 1.02
CA LEU A 368 8.11 -10.76 1.13
C LEU A 368 7.96 -10.28 2.58
N THR A 369 7.87 -11.21 3.54
CA THR A 369 7.76 -10.89 4.97
C THR A 369 8.97 -10.12 5.50
N ARG A 370 10.21 -10.46 5.07
CA ARG A 370 11.40 -9.69 5.43
C ARG A 370 11.38 -8.26 4.88
N ILE A 371 10.84 -8.07 3.67
CA ILE A 371 10.66 -6.74 3.10
C ILE A 371 9.63 -5.96 3.91
N ALA A 372 8.50 -6.59 4.27
CA ALA A 372 7.47 -6.01 5.10
C ALA A 372 8.00 -5.60 6.49
N ASP A 373 8.70 -6.49 7.20
CA ASP A 373 9.30 -6.21 8.51
C ASP A 373 10.26 -5.00 8.46
N ARG A 374 11.10 -4.95 7.43
CA ARG A 374 11.99 -3.81 7.23
C ARG A 374 11.21 -2.52 6.97
N GLN A 375 10.17 -2.60 6.16
CA GLN A 375 9.36 -1.45 5.80
C GLN A 375 8.51 -0.94 6.97
N ASN A 376 7.93 -1.84 7.77
CA ASN A 376 7.18 -1.48 8.97
C ASN A 376 8.05 -0.72 10.00
N ARG A 377 9.36 -1.05 10.09
CA ARG A 377 10.31 -0.25 10.90
C ARG A 377 10.47 1.19 10.38
N ILE A 378 10.45 1.39 9.06
CA ILE A 378 10.53 2.73 8.46
C ILE A 378 9.24 3.50 8.75
N PHE A 379 8.09 2.86 8.58
CA PHE A 379 6.78 3.46 8.89
C PHE A 379 6.61 3.74 10.38
N THR A 380 7.12 2.86 11.25
CA THR A 380 7.18 3.12 12.71
C THR A 380 7.85 4.46 13.00
N ARG A 381 8.94 4.79 12.28
CA ARG A 381 9.62 6.07 12.45
C ARG A 381 8.74 7.23 11.99
N ALA A 382 8.10 7.13 10.82
CA ALA A 382 7.22 8.16 10.30
C ALA A 382 6.02 8.42 11.24
N ILE A 383 5.41 7.35 11.78
CA ILE A 383 4.30 7.48 12.74
C ILE A 383 4.75 8.20 14.01
N ARG A 384 5.92 7.87 14.54
CA ARG A 384 6.45 8.55 15.72
C ARG A 384 6.77 10.02 15.45
N ASP A 385 7.33 10.32 14.29
CA ASP A 385 7.68 11.69 13.90
C ASP A 385 6.38 12.53 13.75
N MET A 386 5.28 11.98 13.18
CA MET A 386 4.00 12.70 13.07
C MET A 386 3.33 12.92 14.44
N LEU A 387 3.36 11.93 15.34
CA LEU A 387 2.86 12.08 16.71
C LEU A 387 3.67 13.13 17.49
N ALA A 388 4.98 13.14 17.34
CA ALA A 388 5.83 14.15 17.95
C ALA A 388 5.53 15.58 17.45
N ILE A 389 5.19 15.74 16.18
CA ILE A 389 4.74 17.04 15.63
C ILE A 389 3.39 17.42 16.26
N ALA A 390 2.45 16.48 16.39
CA ALA A 390 1.15 16.72 17.00
C ALA A 390 1.26 17.22 18.46
N VAL A 391 2.11 16.55 19.26
CA VAL A 391 2.38 16.94 20.66
C VAL A 391 3.00 18.34 20.71
N ARG A 392 3.97 18.64 19.84
CA ARG A 392 4.57 20.00 19.78
C ARG A 392 3.57 21.06 19.33
N LEU A 393 2.63 20.75 18.44
CA LEU A 393 1.59 21.69 18.03
C LEU A 393 0.65 22.06 19.19
N ARG A 394 0.47 21.19 20.17
CA ARG A 394 -0.22 21.49 21.44
C ARG A 394 0.66 22.25 22.44
N GLY A 395 1.92 22.50 22.11
CA GLY A 395 2.87 23.16 23.01
C GLY A 395 3.45 22.26 24.09
N GLU A 396 3.32 20.93 23.94
CA GLU A 396 3.80 19.93 24.89
C GLU A 396 5.19 19.39 24.51
N ASP A 397 5.90 18.75 25.46
CA ASP A 397 7.21 18.15 25.21
C ASP A 397 7.08 16.74 24.62
N PRO A 398 7.61 16.48 23.41
CA PRO A 398 7.54 15.17 22.76
C PRO A 398 8.66 14.21 23.16
N SER A 399 9.35 14.43 24.28
CA SER A 399 10.56 13.65 24.67
C SER A 399 10.28 12.16 24.83
N ASP A 400 9.09 11.80 25.30
CA ASP A 400 8.60 10.44 25.54
C ASP A 400 8.08 9.73 24.26
N MET A 401 7.88 10.47 23.16
CA MET A 401 7.49 9.88 21.87
C MET A 401 8.50 8.85 21.33
N ARG A 402 9.73 8.86 21.87
CA ARG A 402 10.74 7.84 21.54
C ARG A 402 10.35 6.44 21.98
N ASP A 403 9.55 6.33 23.03
CA ASP A 403 9.15 5.05 23.61
C ASP A 403 7.82 4.53 23.10
N VAL A 404 7.02 5.39 22.46
CA VAL A 404 5.79 5.00 21.76
C VAL A 404 6.12 4.04 20.61
N ARG A 405 5.38 2.94 20.51
CA ARG A 405 5.55 1.92 19.48
C ARG A 405 4.24 1.67 18.73
N PRO A 406 4.18 1.96 17.42
CA PRO A 406 3.10 1.45 16.58
C PRO A 406 3.09 -0.09 16.61
N ILE A 407 1.91 -0.64 16.75
CA ILE A 407 1.66 -2.06 16.81
C ILE A 407 1.29 -2.54 15.42
N TRP A 408 2.10 -3.40 14.85
CA TRP A 408 1.86 -4.01 13.55
C TRP A 408 1.36 -5.43 13.72
N SER A 409 0.39 -5.86 12.91
CA SER A 409 0.02 -7.27 12.79
C SER A 409 1.25 -8.11 12.42
N PRO A 410 1.36 -9.33 12.94
CA PRO A 410 2.46 -10.23 12.60
C PRO A 410 2.51 -10.48 11.08
N THR A 411 3.67 -10.26 10.46
CA THR A 411 3.88 -10.50 9.02
C THR A 411 3.90 -11.98 8.65
N ARG A 412 3.89 -12.86 9.63
CA ARG A 412 3.84 -14.32 9.46
C ARG A 412 2.67 -14.89 10.22
N GLU A 413 1.87 -15.65 9.55
CA GLU A 413 0.86 -16.45 10.20
C GLU A 413 1.52 -17.65 10.89
N VAL A 414 1.36 -17.70 12.19
CA VAL A 414 1.70 -18.87 13.00
C VAL A 414 0.38 -19.53 13.39
N SER A 415 0.26 -20.84 13.21
CA SER A 415 -0.97 -21.55 13.59
C SER A 415 -1.32 -21.30 15.06
N ILE A 416 -2.60 -21.19 15.38
CA ILE A 416 -3.09 -20.94 16.74
C ILE A 416 -2.53 -21.98 17.71
N GLY A 417 -2.47 -23.25 17.29
CA GLY A 417 -1.89 -24.31 18.11
C GLY A 417 -0.41 -24.11 18.43
N ALA A 418 0.40 -23.69 17.42
CA ALA A 418 1.81 -23.42 17.65
C ALA A 418 2.05 -22.18 18.54
N ARG A 419 1.19 -21.15 18.43
CA ARG A 419 1.22 -19.97 19.32
C ARG A 419 0.87 -20.36 20.75
N ALA A 420 -0.20 -21.15 20.95
CA ALA A 420 -0.64 -21.61 22.27
C ALA A 420 0.42 -22.49 22.94
N ASP A 421 1.07 -23.40 22.20
CA ASP A 421 2.14 -24.24 22.72
C ASP A 421 3.38 -23.42 23.13
N ALA A 422 3.80 -22.47 22.28
CA ALA A 422 4.89 -21.57 22.57
C ALA A 422 4.58 -20.67 23.78
N PHE A 423 3.38 -20.10 23.86
CA PHE A 423 2.92 -19.30 24.98
C PHE A 423 2.96 -20.09 26.28
N SER A 424 2.41 -21.33 26.30
CA SER A 424 2.42 -22.19 27.47
C SER A 424 3.84 -22.50 27.96
N LYS A 425 4.76 -22.78 27.05
CA LYS A 425 6.17 -23.04 27.41
C LYS A 425 6.88 -21.81 27.97
N ILE A 426 6.62 -20.62 27.42
CA ILE A 426 7.21 -19.37 27.94
C ILE A 426 6.60 -19.03 29.29
N ALA A 427 5.27 -19.18 29.44
CA ALA A 427 4.55 -18.92 30.71
C ALA A 427 5.02 -19.79 31.85
N GLN A 428 5.41 -21.03 31.58
CA GLN A 428 5.98 -21.94 32.60
C GLN A 428 7.34 -21.44 33.14
N VAL A 429 8.16 -20.84 32.27
CA VAL A 429 9.49 -20.32 32.64
C VAL A 429 9.38 -18.92 33.24
N GLN A 430 8.49 -18.10 32.72
CA GLN A 430 8.30 -16.71 33.13
C GLN A 430 6.81 -16.40 33.37
N PRO A 431 6.24 -16.68 34.53
CA PRO A 431 4.80 -16.48 34.79
C PRO A 431 4.33 -15.03 34.60
N ALA A 432 5.19 -14.04 34.89
CA ALA A 432 4.87 -12.63 34.63
C ALA A 432 4.58 -12.33 33.16
N PHE A 433 5.15 -13.09 32.24
CA PHE A 433 4.85 -12.95 30.81
C PHE A 433 3.40 -13.30 30.51
N ALA A 434 2.86 -14.36 31.13
CA ALA A 434 1.46 -14.77 30.92
C ALA A 434 0.43 -13.74 31.45
N GLN A 435 0.86 -12.85 32.35
CA GLN A 435 0.00 -11.78 32.91
C GLN A 435 0.20 -10.44 32.17
N SER A 436 1.17 -10.36 31.26
CA SER A 436 1.49 -9.14 30.52
C SER A 436 0.69 -9.01 29.24
N GLU A 437 0.46 -7.76 28.80
CA GLU A 437 -0.10 -7.44 27.48
C GLU A 437 0.68 -8.13 26.34
N ALA A 438 2.01 -8.10 26.44
CA ALA A 438 2.88 -8.75 25.47
C ALA A 438 2.65 -10.26 25.38
N GLY A 439 2.37 -10.91 26.52
CA GLY A 439 2.09 -12.34 26.56
C GLY A 439 0.78 -12.70 25.87
N TRP A 440 -0.30 -12.00 26.16
CA TRP A 440 -1.60 -12.23 25.54
C TRP A 440 -1.59 -11.95 24.05
N ARG A 441 -0.91 -10.90 23.62
CA ARG A 441 -0.70 -10.59 22.20
C ARG A 441 0.12 -11.68 21.50
N TYR A 442 1.15 -12.20 22.16
CA TYR A 442 1.93 -13.32 21.63
C TYR A 442 1.07 -14.58 21.46
N ALA A 443 0.12 -14.81 22.37
CA ALA A 443 -0.85 -15.90 22.25
C ALA A 443 -1.83 -15.73 21.07
N GLY A 444 -1.94 -14.52 20.50
CA GLY A 444 -2.75 -14.23 19.34
C GLY A 444 -4.10 -13.55 19.61
N PHE A 445 -4.29 -13.03 20.82
CA PHE A 445 -5.48 -12.23 21.16
C PHE A 445 -5.41 -10.85 20.51
N SER A 446 -6.56 -10.32 20.08
CA SER A 446 -6.69 -8.97 19.56
C SER A 446 -6.36 -7.92 20.65
N GLN A 447 -6.12 -6.67 20.23
CA GLN A 447 -5.85 -5.60 21.19
C GLN A 447 -7.03 -5.34 22.12
N ASP A 448 -8.24 -5.43 21.63
CA ASP A 448 -9.47 -5.25 22.42
C ASP A 448 -9.65 -6.38 23.44
N ASP A 449 -9.41 -7.62 23.02
CA ASP A 449 -9.44 -8.77 23.91
C ASP A 449 -8.39 -8.64 25.02
N VAL A 450 -7.16 -8.22 24.65
CA VAL A 450 -6.06 -8.03 25.62
C VAL A 450 -6.40 -6.92 26.61
N ALA A 451 -6.95 -5.79 26.15
CA ALA A 451 -7.38 -4.69 27.02
C ALA A 451 -8.47 -5.17 28.02
N SER A 452 -9.44 -5.95 27.51
CA SER A 452 -10.50 -6.55 28.33
C SER A 452 -9.94 -7.52 29.38
N ILE A 453 -9.04 -8.42 28.99
CA ILE A 453 -8.39 -9.40 29.88
C ILE A 453 -7.59 -8.67 30.98
N ILE A 454 -6.78 -7.67 30.61
CA ILE A 454 -5.98 -6.91 31.57
C ILE A 454 -6.86 -6.13 32.55
N SER A 455 -7.94 -5.52 32.07
CA SER A 455 -8.93 -4.84 32.89
C SER A 455 -9.56 -5.81 33.90
N ALA A 456 -9.95 -7.01 33.45
CA ALA A 456 -10.50 -8.04 34.33
C ALA A 456 -9.49 -8.50 35.40
N VAL A 457 -8.23 -8.72 35.01
CA VAL A 457 -7.14 -9.12 35.94
C VAL A 457 -6.87 -8.03 36.97
N LYS A 458 -6.79 -6.76 36.56
CA LYS A 458 -6.63 -5.62 37.51
C LYS A 458 -7.80 -5.52 38.50
N THR A 459 -9.02 -5.70 38.01
CA THR A 459 -10.22 -5.69 38.84
C THR A 459 -10.21 -6.82 39.85
N GLN A 460 -9.78 -8.02 39.46
CA GLN A 460 -9.67 -9.17 40.32
C GLN A 460 -8.58 -8.98 41.39
N GLN A 461 -7.42 -8.44 41.01
CA GLN A 461 -6.34 -8.09 41.96
C GLN A 461 -6.78 -7.02 42.96
N ALA A 462 -7.47 -5.96 42.51
CA ALA A 462 -8.01 -4.92 43.37
C ALA A 462 -9.03 -5.48 44.38
N ARG A 463 -9.92 -6.39 43.94
CA ARG A 463 -10.85 -7.09 44.83
C ARG A 463 -10.11 -7.95 45.85
N GLY A 464 -9.07 -8.70 45.46
CA GLY A 464 -8.27 -9.50 46.36
C GLY A 464 -7.55 -8.68 47.44
N VAL A 465 -7.03 -7.50 47.09
CA VAL A 465 -6.43 -6.56 48.07
C VAL A 465 -7.50 -5.97 49.00
N LEU A 466 -8.67 -5.65 48.48
CA LEU A 466 -9.80 -5.15 49.28
C LEU A 466 -10.27 -6.21 50.30
N ASP A 467 -10.41 -7.47 49.85
CA ASP A 467 -10.77 -8.58 50.71
C ASP A 467 -9.72 -8.85 51.81
N GLN A 468 -8.44 -8.70 51.51
CA GLN A 468 -7.36 -8.77 52.47
C GLN A 468 -7.41 -7.62 53.51
N LEU A 469 -7.72 -6.39 53.05
CA LEU A 469 -7.87 -5.24 53.95
C LEU A 469 -9.12 -5.34 54.83
N VAL A 470 -10.22 -5.84 54.29
CA VAL A 470 -11.47 -6.03 55.03
C VAL A 470 -11.37 -7.17 56.02
N ASN A 471 -10.77 -8.30 55.64
CA ASN A 471 -10.62 -9.47 56.49
C ASN A 471 -9.38 -9.39 57.41
N GLY A 472 -8.34 -8.64 57.03
CA GLY A 472 -7.16 -8.38 57.89
C GLY A 472 -7.38 -7.37 59.00
N GLY A 473 -8.50 -6.60 58.95
CA GLY A 473 -8.91 -5.65 59.99
C GLY A 473 -9.69 -6.27 61.14
N ALA A 474 -10.04 -7.56 61.06
CA ALA A 474 -10.86 -8.24 62.11
C ALA A 474 -10.05 -9.07 63.10
N ASP A 475 -8.72 -9.15 62.96
CA ASP A 475 -7.89 -9.95 63.92
C ASP A 475 -7.02 -9.06 64.80
N GLY A 476 -7.67 -8.14 65.49
CA GLY A 476 -7.13 -7.34 66.60
C GLY A 476 -7.52 -7.96 67.97
N GLY A 477 -6.81 -9.00 68.40
CA GLY A 477 -7.03 -9.46 69.79
C GLY A 477 -6.76 -10.94 70.02
N GLN A 478 -5.54 -11.40 69.90
CA GLN A 478 -5.13 -12.60 70.68
C GLN A 478 -4.09 -12.22 71.74
N PRO A 479 -4.29 -12.72 73.00
CA PRO A 479 -3.37 -12.42 74.10
C PRO A 479 -2.03 -13.13 73.88
N THR A 480 -0.96 -12.42 74.09
CA THR A 480 0.43 -12.89 74.16
C THR A 480 0.58 -14.07 75.07
N GLN A 481 0.89 -15.27 74.53
CA GLN A 481 1.44 -16.37 75.32
C GLN A 481 2.91 -16.09 75.67
N PRO A 482 3.39 -16.44 76.89
CA PRO A 482 4.76 -16.16 77.29
C PRO A 482 5.74 -17.08 76.53
N TYR A 483 6.81 -16.51 76.10
CA TYR A 483 7.94 -17.12 75.39
C TYR A 483 8.64 -18.12 76.38
N THR A 484 8.60 -19.42 76.03
CA THR A 484 9.48 -20.45 76.64
C THR A 484 10.63 -20.70 75.66
N GLY A 485 11.84 -20.31 76.08
CA GLY A 485 13.07 -20.45 75.31
C GLY A 485 13.43 -21.89 74.92
N PRO A 486 14.33 -22.09 74.01
CA PRO A 486 14.68 -23.41 73.51
C PRO A 486 15.49 -24.22 74.53
N ARG A 487 15.03 -25.44 74.88
CA ARG A 487 15.79 -26.45 75.63
C ARG A 487 16.96 -26.94 74.74
N GLY A 488 18.15 -26.93 75.36
CA GLY A 488 19.36 -27.46 74.72
C GLY A 488 19.33 -28.99 74.52
N PRO A 489 20.25 -29.54 73.74
CA PRO A 489 20.23 -30.93 73.31
C PRO A 489 20.56 -31.88 74.44
N GLN A 490 19.76 -32.95 74.62
CA GLN A 490 20.07 -34.09 75.48
C GLN A 490 21.09 -35.01 74.78
N PRO A 491 22.00 -35.64 75.58
CA PRO A 491 23.02 -36.53 75.01
C PRO A 491 22.45 -37.90 74.64
N ALA A 492 23.03 -38.50 73.68
CA ALA A 492 22.77 -39.85 73.18
C ALA A 492 23.14 -40.89 74.17
N GLU A 493 22.18 -41.77 74.56
CA GLU A 493 22.49 -43.05 75.21
C GLU A 493 22.78 -44.08 74.19
N GLN A 494 23.99 -44.66 74.29
CA GLN A 494 24.42 -45.92 73.69
C GLN A 494 23.85 -47.10 74.47
N GLY A 495 23.45 -48.14 73.77
CA GLY A 495 23.27 -49.38 74.49
C GLY A 495 22.45 -50.47 73.78
N ALA A 496 23.20 -51.51 73.32
CA ALA A 496 22.87 -52.90 73.01
C ALA A 496 22.10 -53.18 71.72
#